data_9a9de661d447d192238462da7d19c2a6
#
_entry.id   9a9de661d447d192238462da7d19c2a6
#
_cell.length_a   1.000
_cell.length_b   1.000
_cell.length_c   1.000
_cell.angle_alpha   90.00
_cell.angle_beta   90.00
_cell.angle_gamma   90.00
#
_symmetry.space_group_name_H-M   'P 1'
#
loop_
_entity.id
_entity.type
_entity.pdbx_description
1 polymer ?
#
loop_
_entity_poly.entity_id
_entity_poly.type
_entity_poly.pdbx_seq_one_letter_code
_entity_poly.pdbx_strand_id
1 'polypeptide(L)'
;SFGGNQKLDNARKGGSEGEGIQAFNLNSQISTFFYYSIDSTNNNRPSFFGLSYLGSRDVDSSDFTPYAFFGQKIKNEAFKEDTFDAYPITDEKNINELTKIFKLKRKPNEPGTSIIISHYKKNGLEDKDLLISRIIDIYRVPIFRDQLEIEIDDIVINKSTIRELNKNGLHSK
;
A
#
# COMPACT_ATOMS: atom_id res chain seq x y z
N SER A 1 12.76 11.14 -11.33
CA SER A 1 13.63 10.28 -10.53
C SER A 1 12.81 9.67 -9.40
N PHE A 2 12.57 8.38 -9.46
CA PHE A 2 12.02 7.61 -8.34
C PHE A 2 13.09 7.58 -7.25
N GLY A 3 12.80 8.10 -6.07
CA GLY A 3 13.68 8.02 -4.90
C GLY A 3 14.05 9.33 -4.23
N GLY A 4 13.60 10.47 -4.74
CA GLY A 4 13.82 11.75 -4.07
C GLY A 4 12.81 11.98 -2.94
N ASN A 5 13.06 11.43 -1.76
CA ASN A 5 12.36 11.85 -0.55
C ASN A 5 12.83 13.26 -0.19
N GLN A 6 12.08 14.29 -0.56
CA GLN A 6 12.21 15.58 0.11
C GLN A 6 11.67 15.39 1.56
N LYS A 7 12.58 15.10 2.47
CA LYS A 7 12.29 15.18 3.91
C LYS A 7 12.13 16.66 4.26
N LEU A 8 10.92 17.16 4.21
CA LEU A 8 10.55 18.35 4.96
C LEU A 8 10.74 18.04 6.44
N ASP A 9 11.43 18.93 7.16
CA ASP A 9 11.83 18.89 8.57
C ASP A 9 10.71 18.48 9.52
N ASN A 10 10.42 17.18 9.61
CA ASN A 10 9.58 16.64 10.66
C ASN A 10 10.23 15.35 11.17
N ALA A 11 10.91 15.46 12.29
CA ALA A 11 11.65 14.40 13.00
C ALA A 11 10.82 13.15 13.38
N ARG A 12 9.59 13.01 12.88
CA ARG A 12 8.65 11.90 13.15
C ARG A 12 8.28 11.06 11.94
N LYS A 13 8.76 11.38 10.73
CA LYS A 13 8.44 10.58 9.54
C LYS A 13 9.45 9.46 9.38
N GLY A 14 9.01 8.22 9.60
CA GLY A 14 9.75 7.01 9.25
C GLY A 14 9.88 6.84 7.73
N GLY A 15 10.84 6.02 7.30
CA GLY A 15 11.09 5.71 5.90
C GLY A 15 12.21 6.56 5.29
N SER A 16 13.38 5.95 5.08
CA SER A 16 14.57 6.65 4.57
C SER A 16 14.88 6.35 3.11
N GLU A 17 14.52 5.19 2.58
CA GLU A 17 15.08 4.68 1.32
C GLU A 17 14.04 4.23 0.29
N GLY A 18 12.74 4.37 0.58
CA GLY A 18 11.66 3.99 -0.35
C GLY A 18 11.48 2.47 -0.54
N GLU A 19 12.17 1.65 0.24
CA GLU A 19 12.13 0.19 0.12
C GLU A 19 10.76 -0.41 0.49
N GLY A 20 9.98 0.28 1.31
CA GLY A 20 8.65 -0.20 1.72
C GLY A 20 7.71 -0.47 0.56
N ILE A 21 7.83 0.26 -0.53
CA ILE A 21 6.99 0.08 -1.73
C ILE A 21 7.31 -1.25 -2.45
N GLN A 22 8.56 -1.71 -2.39
CA GLN A 22 8.99 -2.96 -3.01
C GLN A 22 8.34 -4.18 -2.34
N ALA A 23 8.01 -4.10 -1.06
CA ALA A 23 7.33 -5.17 -0.33
C ALA A 23 5.99 -5.52 -0.97
N PHE A 24 5.26 -4.56 -1.52
CA PHE A 24 3.97 -4.81 -2.16
C PHE A 24 4.13 -5.54 -3.50
N ASN A 25 5.10 -5.14 -4.31
CA ASN A 25 5.41 -5.83 -5.58
C ASN A 25 5.91 -7.25 -5.34
N LEU A 26 6.80 -7.44 -4.38
CA LEU A 26 7.39 -8.75 -4.07
C LEU A 26 6.35 -9.77 -3.58
N ASN A 27 5.31 -9.30 -2.89
CA ASN A 27 4.23 -10.15 -2.41
C ASN A 27 3.09 -10.37 -3.42
N SER A 28 3.17 -9.78 -4.60
CA SER A 28 2.26 -10.05 -5.72
C SER A 28 2.88 -11.05 -6.70
N GLN A 29 2.13 -12.08 -7.11
CA GLN A 29 2.59 -13.05 -8.15
C GLN A 29 2.81 -12.38 -9.51
N ILE A 30 2.09 -11.28 -9.77
CA ILE A 30 2.17 -10.51 -11.00
C ILE A 30 2.88 -9.16 -10.80
N SER A 31 3.59 -9.02 -9.67
CA SER A 31 4.34 -7.80 -9.30
C SER A 31 3.52 -6.52 -9.42
N THR A 32 2.22 -6.60 -9.06
CA THR A 32 1.25 -5.49 -9.22
C THR A 32 0.53 -5.22 -7.92
N PHE A 33 0.46 -3.96 -7.55
CA PHE A 33 -0.36 -3.50 -6.44
C PHE A 33 -1.05 -2.18 -6.77
N PHE A 34 -2.11 -1.87 -6.03
CA PHE A 34 -2.81 -0.61 -6.13
C PHE A 34 -2.93 0.04 -4.75
N TYR A 35 -3.14 1.32 -4.74
CA TYR A 35 -3.53 2.04 -3.54
C TYR A 35 -4.73 2.95 -3.81
N TYR A 36 -5.59 2.99 -2.82
CA TYR A 36 -6.72 3.89 -2.72
C TYR A 36 -6.51 4.76 -1.49
N SER A 37 -6.43 6.06 -1.66
CA SER A 37 -6.13 7.00 -0.60
C SER A 37 -7.18 8.09 -0.51
N ILE A 38 -7.53 8.47 0.73
CA ILE A 38 -8.38 9.63 1.02
C ILE A 38 -7.55 10.59 1.86
N ASP A 39 -7.29 11.77 1.30
CA ASP A 39 -6.45 12.79 1.92
C ASP A 39 -7.30 13.80 2.70
N SER A 40 -7.14 13.80 4.03
CA SER A 40 -7.83 14.75 4.92
C SER A 40 -7.43 16.22 4.70
N THR A 41 -6.23 16.45 4.16
CA THR A 41 -5.72 17.81 3.89
C THR A 41 -6.27 18.38 2.59
N ASN A 42 -6.86 17.52 1.74
CA ASN A 42 -7.41 17.89 0.44
C ASN A 42 -8.92 17.53 0.36
N ASN A 43 -9.70 18.08 1.30
CA ASN A 43 -11.16 17.92 1.35
C ASN A 43 -11.64 16.45 1.25
N ASN A 44 -10.91 15.53 1.83
CA ASN A 44 -11.16 14.08 1.72
C ASN A 44 -11.28 13.58 0.27
N ARG A 45 -10.52 14.18 -0.64
CA ARG A 45 -10.54 13.79 -2.05
C ARG A 45 -9.95 12.40 -2.22
N PRO A 46 -10.71 11.44 -2.77
CA PRO A 46 -10.20 10.11 -3.04
C PRO A 46 -9.26 10.10 -4.25
N SER A 47 -8.28 9.22 -4.21
CA SER A 47 -7.37 8.95 -5.32
C SER A 47 -7.07 7.47 -5.44
N PHE A 48 -6.96 6.97 -6.66
CA PHE A 48 -6.62 5.58 -6.95
C PHE A 48 -5.47 5.52 -7.95
N PHE A 49 -4.48 4.68 -7.67
CA PHE A 49 -3.32 4.52 -8.53
C PHE A 49 -2.77 3.10 -8.42
N GLY A 50 -2.14 2.61 -9.47
CA GLY A 50 -1.49 1.30 -9.47
C GLY A 50 -0.08 1.32 -10.03
N LEU A 51 0.72 0.38 -9.58
CA LEU A 51 2.07 0.16 -10.04
C LEU A 51 2.31 -1.33 -10.31
N SER A 52 2.90 -1.62 -11.46
CA SER A 52 3.42 -2.94 -11.81
C SER A 52 4.90 -2.87 -12.11
N TYR A 53 5.65 -3.87 -11.65
CA TYR A 53 7.04 -4.09 -12.06
C TYR A 53 7.10 -5.22 -13.07
N LEU A 54 7.33 -4.89 -14.34
CA LEU A 54 7.27 -5.83 -15.45
C LEU A 54 8.66 -6.29 -15.94
N GLY A 55 9.73 -5.72 -15.36
CA GLY A 55 11.07 -5.87 -15.88
C GLY A 55 11.34 -5.04 -17.14
N SER A 56 12.59 -4.77 -17.44
CA SER A 56 12.98 -4.13 -18.70
C SER A 56 12.71 -5.08 -19.86
N ARG A 57 12.14 -4.57 -20.94
CA ARG A 57 11.76 -5.35 -22.12
C ARG A 57 11.78 -4.51 -23.38
N ASP A 58 12.17 -5.15 -24.45
CA ASP A 58 12.06 -4.60 -25.81
C ASP A 58 10.80 -5.16 -26.47
N VAL A 59 10.00 -4.28 -27.03
CA VAL A 59 8.83 -4.67 -27.83
C VAL A 59 8.88 -3.85 -29.13
N ASP A 60 8.92 -4.53 -30.26
CA ASP A 60 8.96 -3.92 -31.59
C ASP A 60 10.05 -2.84 -31.72
N SER A 61 11.28 -3.16 -31.24
CA SER A 61 12.45 -2.26 -31.23
C SER A 61 12.29 -1.00 -30.39
N SER A 62 11.37 -0.98 -29.46
CA SER A 62 11.18 0.09 -28.46
C SER A 62 11.52 -0.41 -27.07
N ASP A 63 12.38 0.33 -26.36
CA ASP A 63 12.73 0.07 -24.98
C ASP A 63 11.60 0.53 -24.05
N PHE A 64 11.04 -0.39 -23.28
CA PHE A 64 10.05 -0.07 -22.24
C PHE A 64 10.69 -0.06 -20.86
N THR A 65 10.33 0.95 -20.08
CA THR A 65 10.74 1.02 -18.67
C THR A 65 10.19 -0.19 -17.90
N PRO A 66 10.89 -0.62 -16.83
CA PRO A 66 10.44 -1.76 -16.03
C PRO A 66 9.12 -1.51 -15.28
N TYR A 67 8.66 -0.27 -15.22
CA TYR A 67 7.47 0.11 -14.48
C TYR A 67 6.31 0.40 -15.42
N ALA A 68 5.13 -0.12 -15.07
CA ALA A 68 3.87 0.26 -15.68
C ALA A 68 2.95 0.87 -14.62
N PHE A 69 2.21 1.89 -15.00
CA PHE A 69 1.34 2.64 -14.10
C PHE A 69 -0.11 2.48 -14.52
N PHE A 70 -0.98 2.27 -13.54
CA PHE A 70 -2.42 2.34 -13.68
C PHE A 70 -2.91 3.68 -13.13
N GLY A 71 -3.33 4.58 -14.01
CA GLY A 71 -3.72 5.94 -13.64
C GLY A 71 -4.25 6.73 -14.84
N GLN A 72 -4.43 8.01 -14.65
CA GLN A 72 -4.78 8.94 -15.74
C GLN A 72 -3.51 9.29 -16.53
N LYS A 73 -3.59 9.14 -17.86
CA LYS A 73 -2.53 9.53 -18.77
C LYS A 73 -2.69 11.01 -19.10
N ILE A 74 -1.71 11.82 -18.72
CA ILE A 74 -1.71 13.26 -19.00
C ILE A 74 -0.47 13.58 -19.86
N LYS A 75 -0.69 14.31 -20.97
CA LYS A 75 0.41 14.74 -21.83
C LYS A 75 1.31 15.70 -21.07
N ASN A 76 2.62 15.43 -21.11
CA ASN A 76 3.61 16.31 -20.50
C ASN A 76 4.07 17.35 -21.51
N GLU A 77 3.53 18.57 -21.41
CA GLU A 77 3.83 19.68 -22.33
C GLU A 77 5.26 20.25 -22.18
N ALA A 78 5.97 19.87 -21.11
CA ALA A 78 7.35 20.34 -20.88
C ALA A 78 8.37 19.68 -21.81
N PHE A 79 8.01 18.57 -22.45
CA PHE A 79 8.88 17.85 -23.37
C PHE A 79 8.41 17.99 -24.82
N LYS A 80 9.37 18.06 -25.75
CA LYS A 80 9.10 18.18 -27.20
C LYS A 80 8.51 16.92 -27.82
N GLU A 81 8.74 15.77 -27.21
CA GLU A 81 8.21 14.48 -27.62
C GLU A 81 6.85 14.22 -26.97
N ASP A 82 6.02 13.34 -27.58
CA ASP A 82 4.75 12.91 -27.00
C ASP A 82 4.96 12.06 -25.75
N THR A 83 5.49 12.68 -24.69
CA THR A 83 5.67 12.08 -23.38
C THR A 83 4.41 12.26 -22.54
N PHE A 84 4.14 11.25 -21.71
CA PHE A 84 2.97 11.24 -20.86
C PHE A 84 3.37 10.88 -19.44
N ASP A 85 2.77 11.58 -18.49
CA ASP A 85 2.84 11.24 -17.08
C ASP A 85 1.60 10.47 -16.65
N ALA A 86 1.77 9.58 -15.68
CA ALA A 86 0.68 8.87 -15.05
C ALA A 86 0.30 9.57 -13.74
N TYR A 87 -0.95 9.96 -13.60
CA TYR A 87 -1.49 10.59 -12.41
C TYR A 87 -2.56 9.69 -11.76
N PRO A 88 -2.80 9.83 -10.45
CA PRO A 88 -3.88 9.12 -9.80
C PRO A 88 -5.25 9.46 -10.41
N ILE A 89 -6.11 8.45 -10.50
CA ILE A 89 -7.51 8.61 -10.87
C ILE A 89 -8.21 9.29 -9.69
N THR A 90 -8.95 10.37 -9.96
CA THR A 90 -9.65 11.15 -8.94
C THR A 90 -11.09 11.45 -9.29
N ASP A 91 -11.56 11.04 -10.47
CA ASP A 91 -12.96 11.24 -10.85
C ASP A 91 -13.88 10.26 -10.11
N GLU A 92 -15.01 10.76 -9.66
CA GLU A 92 -15.93 10.05 -8.78
C GLU A 92 -16.50 8.78 -9.42
N LYS A 93 -16.76 8.80 -10.72
CA LYS A 93 -17.34 7.63 -11.43
C LYS A 93 -16.37 6.45 -11.41
N ASN A 94 -15.12 6.69 -11.82
CA ASN A 94 -14.09 5.65 -11.85
C ASN A 94 -13.72 5.19 -10.43
N ILE A 95 -13.64 6.11 -9.46
CA ILE A 95 -13.41 5.76 -8.06
C ILE A 95 -14.51 4.83 -7.53
N ASN A 96 -15.77 5.14 -7.78
CA ASN A 96 -16.90 4.31 -7.34
C ASN A 96 -16.90 2.92 -8.00
N GLU A 97 -16.50 2.82 -9.25
CA GLU A 97 -16.36 1.55 -9.94
C GLU A 97 -15.20 0.73 -9.37
N LEU A 98 -14.02 1.32 -9.22
CA LEU A 98 -12.83 0.66 -8.69
C LEU A 98 -13.02 0.19 -7.24
N THR A 99 -13.64 1.00 -6.38
CA THR A 99 -13.93 0.61 -5.00
C THR A 99 -14.88 -0.58 -4.91
N LYS A 100 -15.85 -0.69 -5.84
CA LYS A 100 -16.72 -1.87 -5.95
C LYS A 100 -15.98 -3.11 -6.45
N ILE A 101 -15.16 -2.98 -7.51
CA ILE A 101 -14.37 -4.08 -8.07
C ILE A 101 -13.45 -4.68 -7.01
N PHE A 102 -12.73 -3.84 -6.28
CA PHE A 102 -11.79 -4.26 -5.24
C PHE A 102 -12.44 -4.50 -3.87
N LYS A 103 -13.77 -4.34 -3.76
CA LYS A 103 -14.53 -4.52 -2.52
C LYS A 103 -13.95 -3.75 -1.33
N LEU A 104 -13.53 -2.52 -1.56
CA LEU A 104 -12.92 -1.69 -0.54
C LEU A 104 -13.96 -1.27 0.51
N LYS A 105 -13.62 -1.45 1.78
CA LYS A 105 -14.52 -1.15 2.91
C LYS A 105 -14.41 0.30 3.39
N ARG A 106 -13.35 1.02 3.01
CA ARG A 106 -13.09 2.41 3.42
C ARG A 106 -14.18 3.34 2.90
N LYS A 107 -14.77 4.11 3.80
CA LYS A 107 -15.83 5.07 3.48
C LYS A 107 -15.23 6.35 2.87
N PRO A 108 -15.99 7.08 2.03
CA PRO A 108 -15.50 8.29 1.36
C PRO A 108 -15.00 9.42 2.29
N ASN A 109 -15.45 9.43 3.54
CA ASN A 109 -15.07 10.41 4.56
C ASN A 109 -14.10 9.86 5.62
N GLU A 110 -13.51 8.70 5.36
CA GLU A 110 -12.56 8.03 6.25
C GLU A 110 -11.14 8.20 5.72
N PRO A 111 -10.35 9.18 6.21
CA PRO A 111 -9.00 9.43 5.73
C PRO A 111 -8.08 8.23 5.94
N GLY A 112 -7.11 8.09 5.05
CA GLY A 112 -6.10 7.03 5.12
C GLY A 112 -5.89 6.33 3.79
N THR A 113 -5.07 5.28 3.81
CA THR A 113 -4.67 4.55 2.59
C THR A 113 -5.01 3.06 2.73
N SER A 114 -5.60 2.50 1.67
CA SER A 114 -5.80 1.07 1.49
C SER A 114 -4.83 0.56 0.43
N ILE A 115 -4.10 -0.50 0.74
CA ILE A 115 -3.18 -1.17 -0.20
C ILE A 115 -3.85 -2.44 -0.68
N ILE A 116 -3.82 -2.67 -2.01
CA ILE A 116 -4.39 -3.84 -2.66
C ILE A 116 -3.27 -4.58 -3.37
N ILE A 117 -2.91 -5.76 -2.89
CA ILE A 117 -1.88 -6.61 -3.50
C ILE A 117 -2.58 -7.64 -4.38
N SER A 118 -2.41 -7.50 -5.71
CA SER A 118 -3.02 -8.40 -6.67
C SER A 118 -2.33 -9.76 -6.67
N HIS A 119 -3.12 -10.85 -6.72
CA HIS A 119 -2.58 -12.21 -6.75
C HIS A 119 -1.53 -12.44 -5.66
N TYR A 120 -1.93 -12.21 -4.39
CA TYR A 120 -1.05 -12.31 -3.24
C TYR A 120 -0.32 -13.67 -3.22
N LYS A 121 1.00 -13.63 -3.01
CA LYS A 121 1.81 -14.84 -2.85
C LYS A 121 1.54 -15.44 -1.48
N LYS A 122 1.15 -16.70 -1.49
CA LYS A 122 0.96 -17.47 -0.28
C LYS A 122 2.33 -17.88 0.31
N ASN A 123 2.88 -17.05 1.18
CA ASN A 123 4.22 -17.19 1.76
C ASN A 123 4.20 -17.65 3.23
N GLY A 124 3.15 -18.39 3.64
CA GLY A 124 3.01 -18.85 5.03
C GLY A 124 2.42 -17.81 6.00
N LEU A 125 2.18 -16.58 5.56
CA LEU A 125 1.43 -15.57 6.32
C LEU A 125 -0.09 -15.82 6.32
N GLU A 126 -0.51 -16.95 5.77
CA GLU A 126 -1.89 -17.45 5.82
C GLU A 126 -2.23 -18.05 7.17
N ASP A 127 -1.20 -18.49 7.90
CA ASP A 127 -1.33 -18.88 9.28
C ASP A 127 -1.53 -17.61 10.12
N LYS A 128 -2.79 -17.40 10.49
CA LYS A 128 -3.24 -16.24 11.24
C LYS A 128 -2.53 -16.12 12.59
N ASP A 129 -2.29 -17.25 13.24
CA ASP A 129 -1.65 -17.30 14.56
C ASP A 129 -0.17 -16.92 14.44
N LEU A 130 0.51 -17.41 13.40
CA LEU A 130 1.88 -17.03 13.12
C LEU A 130 1.99 -15.54 12.77
N LEU A 131 1.06 -15.00 11.97
CA LEU A 131 1.03 -13.57 11.63
C LEU A 131 0.84 -12.72 12.90
N ILE A 132 -0.13 -13.07 13.75
CA ILE A 132 -0.39 -12.37 15.02
C ILE A 132 0.84 -12.40 15.91
N SER A 133 1.47 -13.55 16.06
CA SER A 133 2.69 -13.71 16.87
C SER A 133 3.81 -12.79 16.36
N ARG A 134 4.05 -12.76 15.04
CA ARG A 134 5.06 -11.88 14.42
C ARG A 134 4.76 -10.41 14.62
N ILE A 135 3.50 -10.02 14.50
CA ILE A 135 3.08 -8.63 14.74
C ILE A 135 3.33 -8.24 16.20
N ILE A 136 2.97 -9.11 17.14
CA ILE A 136 3.20 -8.85 18.56
C ILE A 136 4.70 -8.72 18.85
N ASP A 137 5.53 -9.60 18.31
CA ASP A 137 6.98 -9.55 18.50
C ASP A 137 7.59 -8.24 18.02
N ILE A 138 7.19 -7.78 16.83
CA ILE A 138 7.77 -6.60 16.18
C ILE A 138 7.20 -5.30 16.77
N TYR A 139 5.89 -5.25 16.98
CA TYR A 139 5.19 -3.99 17.28
C TYR A 139 4.71 -3.90 18.74
N ARG A 140 5.16 -4.78 19.63
CA ARG A 140 4.76 -4.80 21.04
C ARG A 140 4.87 -3.44 21.73
N VAL A 141 5.98 -2.73 21.52
CA VAL A 141 6.23 -1.45 22.22
C VAL A 141 5.23 -0.37 21.81
N PRO A 142 5.03 -0.05 20.53
CA PRO A 142 4.02 0.93 20.14
C PRO A 142 2.59 0.54 20.50
N ILE A 143 2.25 -0.75 20.48
CA ILE A 143 0.93 -1.24 20.90
C ILE A 143 0.73 -1.01 22.41
N PHE A 144 1.69 -1.36 23.25
CA PHE A 144 1.60 -1.10 24.69
C PHE A 144 1.53 0.38 25.05
N ARG A 145 2.14 1.25 24.23
CA ARG A 145 2.10 2.70 24.40
C ARG A 145 0.82 3.33 23.86
N ASP A 146 -0.12 2.54 23.36
CA ASP A 146 -1.37 3.03 22.76
C ASP A 146 -1.14 3.93 21.52
N GLN A 147 -0.07 3.66 20.79
CA GLN A 147 0.36 4.39 19.60
C GLN A 147 0.04 3.63 18.30
N LEU A 148 -0.32 2.35 18.42
CA LEU A 148 -0.63 1.47 17.30
C LEU A 148 -1.71 0.47 17.69
N GLU A 149 -2.73 0.38 16.85
CA GLU A 149 -3.73 -0.67 16.85
C GLU A 149 -3.69 -1.36 15.49
N ILE A 150 -3.77 -2.69 15.47
CA ILE A 150 -3.74 -3.50 14.26
C ILE A 150 -4.96 -4.40 14.26
N GLU A 151 -5.71 -4.40 13.16
CA GLU A 151 -6.83 -5.30 12.94
C GLU A 151 -6.47 -6.31 11.85
N ILE A 152 -6.70 -7.59 12.14
CA ILE A 152 -6.53 -8.71 11.19
C ILE A 152 -7.87 -9.42 11.12
N ASP A 153 -8.63 -9.19 10.06
CA ASP A 153 -10.02 -9.62 9.89
C ASP A 153 -10.91 -9.17 11.07
N ASP A 154 -11.15 -10.07 12.02
CA ASP A 154 -11.99 -9.89 13.20
C ASP A 154 -11.19 -9.75 14.51
N ILE A 155 -9.85 -9.85 14.44
CA ILE A 155 -8.97 -9.80 15.61
C ILE A 155 -8.35 -8.41 15.70
N VAL A 156 -8.60 -7.74 16.80
CA VAL A 156 -7.99 -6.43 17.13
C VAL A 156 -6.83 -6.63 18.10
N ILE A 157 -5.64 -6.18 17.69
CA ILE A 157 -4.41 -6.21 18.46
C ILE A 157 -4.13 -4.80 18.97
N ASN A 158 -4.43 -4.52 20.20
CA ASN A 158 -4.21 -3.24 20.87
C ASN A 158 -3.73 -3.44 22.30
N LYS A 159 -3.59 -2.36 23.05
CA LYS A 159 -3.12 -2.36 24.44
C LYS A 159 -3.93 -3.25 25.38
N SER A 160 -5.24 -3.38 25.12
CA SER A 160 -6.13 -4.19 25.97
C SER A 160 -6.06 -5.69 25.64
N THR A 161 -5.94 -6.04 24.36
CA THR A 161 -6.03 -7.41 23.85
C THR A 161 -4.67 -8.13 23.77
N ILE A 162 -3.57 -7.38 23.61
CA ILE A 162 -2.23 -7.95 23.37
C ILE A 162 -1.78 -8.97 24.41
N ARG A 163 -2.17 -8.80 25.68
CA ARG A 163 -1.78 -9.72 26.75
C ARG A 163 -2.42 -11.08 26.63
N GLU A 164 -3.69 -11.13 26.21
CA GLU A 164 -4.45 -12.37 26.01
C GLU A 164 -4.00 -13.08 24.74
N LEU A 165 -3.82 -12.34 23.67
CA LEU A 165 -3.32 -12.86 22.40
C LEU A 165 -1.92 -13.45 22.52
N ASN A 166 -1.06 -12.83 23.32
CA ASN A 166 0.28 -13.33 23.61
C ASN A 166 0.27 -14.67 24.40
N LYS A 167 -0.71 -14.87 25.30
CA LYS A 167 -0.85 -16.12 26.05
C LYS A 167 -1.38 -17.26 25.17
N ASN A 168 -2.28 -16.96 24.24
CA ASN A 168 -2.93 -17.94 23.38
C ASN A 168 -2.10 -18.36 22.17
N GLY A 169 -1.20 -17.49 21.69
CA GLY A 169 -0.41 -17.71 20.47
C GLY A 169 1.04 -18.17 20.70
N LEU A 170 1.58 -18.08 21.90
CA LEU A 170 3.01 -18.33 22.17
C LEU A 170 3.34 -19.73 22.70
N HIS A 171 2.39 -20.65 22.76
CA HIS A 171 2.64 -22.01 23.22
C HIS A 171 2.47 -23.10 22.16
N SER A 172 2.37 -22.76 20.89
CA SER A 172 2.47 -23.75 19.81
C SER A 172 3.87 -23.68 19.18
N LYS A 173 4.80 -24.33 19.87
CA LYS A 173 6.10 -24.92 19.47
C LYS A 173 6.90 -24.22 18.36
#